data_8fac9639ae8f2d76655c463e3ced4c59
#
_entry.id   8fac9639ae8f2d76655c463e3ced4c59
#
_cell.length_a   1.000
_cell.length_b   1.000
_cell.length_c   1.000
_cell.angle_alpha   90.00
_cell.angle_beta   90.00
_cell.angle_gamma   90.00
#
_symmetry.space_group_name_H-M   'P 1'
#
loop_
_entity.id
_entity.type
_entity.pdbx_description
1 polymer ?
#
loop_
_entity_poly.entity_id
_entity_poly.type
_entity_poly.pdbx_seq_one_letter_code
_entity_poly.pdbx_strand_id
1 'polypeptide(L)'
;MKVKQIANCSLCGSNQLTTYLDFGSHPLANDLKTAPNEKTDEYPLRVAKCAVCYCFQLLDIVNPKILFKNYNYESPKNMEEHFKEYAQKNVKTFGLDDTDLVVEIGSNTGLLLKQYSNLGLATLGVEPAKNIAKLAAQNQVDTICDFFTPEVATKIRKSTGPAALICANNVLCHTSLKPIIDGIKILLDKDGYLVQENAYWPKTLEMNDLGQIYSEHQTYATITSLSTFYAKNGFKLFDVEFNNMHNGSFRAYIKWANNKKMKFKDVVLDTINKESDSGIFNKEYYNDFMRRLNNTKDYILEKLRVIKGNKQRIGLYGYPAKIFLPLRFFGLDTLLDFAVDDSALKLHKYIPGTAIQIKSREEFLKNPPDYMIIGAANYAEDIIKKNQKVKTQWITILPSFKLID
;
A
#
# COMPACT_ATOMS: atom_id res chain seq x y z
N MET A 1 20.36 -14.54 3.87
CA MET A 1 20.21 -13.36 4.77
C MET A 1 18.73 -13.01 4.85
N LYS A 2 18.15 -12.83 6.04
CA LYS A 2 16.72 -12.51 6.24
C LYS A 2 16.41 -11.03 5.95
N VAL A 3 17.33 -10.13 6.28
CA VAL A 3 17.23 -8.68 6.04
C VAL A 3 18.54 -8.18 5.45
N LYS A 4 18.45 -7.19 4.56
CA LYS A 4 19.59 -6.51 3.95
C LYS A 4 19.48 -5.02 4.22
N GLN A 5 20.44 -4.44 4.91
CA GLN A 5 20.57 -3.00 4.99
C GLN A 5 21.10 -2.48 3.65
N ILE A 6 20.40 -1.51 3.06
CA ILE A 6 20.79 -0.90 1.79
C ILE A 6 21.62 0.37 2.05
N ALA A 7 22.67 0.52 1.27
CA ALA A 7 23.57 1.68 1.33
C ALA A 7 23.21 2.77 0.30
N ASN A 8 22.43 2.40 -0.73
CA ASN A 8 22.17 3.27 -1.86
C ASN A 8 20.66 3.48 -2.07
N CYS A 9 20.31 4.65 -2.54
CA CYS A 9 18.94 5.00 -2.90
C CYS A 9 18.41 4.08 -4.03
N SER A 10 17.23 3.51 -3.82
CA SER A 10 16.57 2.61 -4.76
C SER A 10 16.17 3.30 -6.08
N LEU A 11 15.99 4.64 -6.08
CA LEU A 11 15.59 5.42 -7.24
C LEU A 11 16.79 5.95 -8.04
N CYS A 12 17.77 6.57 -7.37
CA CYS A 12 18.84 7.27 -8.07
C CYS A 12 20.23 6.67 -7.91
N GLY A 13 20.38 5.64 -7.03
CA GLY A 13 21.65 4.98 -6.77
C GLY A 13 22.61 5.74 -5.84
N SER A 14 22.27 6.95 -5.40
CA SER A 14 23.12 7.75 -4.49
C SER A 14 23.27 7.08 -3.12
N ASN A 15 24.45 7.18 -2.52
CA ASN A 15 24.73 6.73 -1.16
C ASN A 15 24.42 7.78 -0.07
N GLN A 16 23.84 8.93 -0.44
CA GLN A 16 23.50 10.01 0.49
C GLN A 16 22.11 9.76 1.12
N LEU A 17 22.03 8.75 1.97
CA LEU A 17 20.82 8.38 2.72
C LEU A 17 20.94 8.82 4.18
N THR A 18 19.94 9.51 4.69
CA THR A 18 19.84 9.94 6.10
C THR A 18 18.55 9.42 6.71
N THR A 19 18.64 8.79 7.88
CA THR A 19 17.47 8.29 8.62
C THR A 19 16.60 9.45 9.12
N TYR A 20 15.34 9.43 8.76
CA TYR A 20 14.32 10.42 9.14
C TYR A 20 13.36 9.89 10.19
N LEU A 21 12.96 8.62 10.10
CA LEU A 21 12.13 7.95 11.08
C LEU A 21 12.78 6.63 11.49
N ASP A 22 12.69 6.28 12.77
CA ASP A 22 13.09 4.99 13.32
C ASP A 22 12.00 4.52 14.29
N PHE A 23 11.38 3.40 13.93
CA PHE A 23 10.32 2.79 14.74
C PHE A 23 10.82 1.58 15.56
N GLY A 24 12.15 1.31 15.56
CA GLY A 24 12.72 0.14 16.20
C GLY A 24 12.55 -1.13 15.38
N SER A 25 12.55 -2.28 16.05
CA SER A 25 12.40 -3.59 15.40
C SER A 25 11.02 -4.18 15.68
N HIS A 26 10.43 -4.79 14.64
CA HIS A 26 9.09 -5.37 14.70
C HIS A 26 9.02 -6.70 13.95
N PRO A 27 8.13 -7.62 14.37
CA PRO A 27 7.76 -8.77 13.56
C PRO A 27 7.10 -8.34 12.24
N LEU A 28 7.01 -9.24 11.28
CA LEU A 28 6.24 -9.02 10.06
C LEU A 28 4.75 -9.08 10.35
N ALA A 29 3.99 -8.10 9.86
CA ALA A 29 2.55 -7.98 10.10
C ALA A 29 1.74 -9.23 9.68
N ASN A 30 2.16 -9.89 8.60
CA ASN A 30 1.49 -11.06 8.02
C ASN A 30 2.05 -12.41 8.51
N ASP A 31 3.05 -12.42 9.42
CA ASP A 31 3.62 -13.65 10.00
C ASP A 31 2.78 -14.18 11.18
N LEU A 32 1.47 -14.37 10.92
CA LEU A 32 0.51 -14.84 11.92
C LEU A 32 0.93 -16.17 12.52
N LYS A 33 0.77 -16.32 13.84
CA LYS A 33 1.24 -17.48 14.61
C LYS A 33 0.12 -18.45 14.93
N THR A 34 0.49 -19.69 15.24
CA THR A 34 -0.46 -20.76 15.58
C THR A 34 -0.63 -20.92 17.09
N ALA A 35 0.28 -20.36 17.87
CA ALA A 35 0.24 -20.37 19.33
C ALA A 35 0.45 -18.96 19.92
N PRO A 36 -0.10 -18.68 21.11
CA PRO A 36 0.10 -17.41 21.79
C PRO A 36 1.59 -17.21 22.15
N ASN A 37 2.09 -15.97 21.99
CA ASN A 37 3.48 -15.61 22.29
C ASN A 37 4.55 -16.47 21.57
N GLU A 38 4.19 -17.11 20.47
CA GLU A 38 5.13 -17.86 19.65
C GLU A 38 6.27 -16.94 19.18
N LYS A 39 7.51 -17.42 19.26
CA LYS A 39 8.71 -16.65 18.88
C LYS A 39 8.60 -16.12 17.46
N THR A 40 8.87 -14.84 17.29
CA THR A 40 8.91 -14.16 16.00
C THR A 40 10.30 -13.60 15.73
N ASP A 41 10.70 -13.59 14.45
CA ASP A 41 11.84 -12.78 14.04
C ASP A 41 11.39 -11.30 14.00
N GLU A 42 12.27 -10.41 14.41
CA GLU A 42 12.06 -8.98 14.36
C GLU A 42 13.01 -8.32 13.36
N TYR A 43 12.53 -7.28 12.71
CA TYR A 43 13.24 -6.57 11.64
C TYR A 43 13.20 -5.07 11.91
N PRO A 44 14.35 -4.35 11.73
CA PRO A 44 14.37 -2.90 11.88
C PRO A 44 13.43 -2.23 10.88
N LEU A 45 12.75 -1.16 11.33
CA LEU A 45 11.83 -0.39 10.51
C LEU A 45 12.26 1.08 10.52
N ARG A 46 13.17 1.41 9.61
CA ARG A 46 13.78 2.74 9.49
C ARG A 46 13.49 3.34 8.13
N VAL A 47 12.99 4.57 8.11
CA VAL A 47 12.76 5.34 6.89
C VAL A 47 13.87 6.38 6.71
N ALA A 48 14.53 6.34 5.57
CA ALA A 48 15.54 7.31 5.19
C ALA A 48 15.10 8.17 4.01
N LYS A 49 15.64 9.38 3.95
CA LYS A 49 15.56 10.29 2.79
C LYS A 49 16.87 10.29 2.02
N CYS A 50 16.78 10.26 0.70
CA CYS A 50 17.89 10.53 -0.19
C CYS A 50 18.09 12.05 -0.36
N ALA A 51 19.33 12.53 -0.16
CA ALA A 51 19.65 13.96 -0.34
C ALA A 51 19.62 14.41 -1.81
N VAL A 52 19.73 13.47 -2.76
CA VAL A 52 19.85 13.78 -4.20
C VAL A 52 18.50 13.82 -4.92
N CYS A 53 17.65 12.81 -4.72
CA CYS A 53 16.35 12.72 -5.43
C CYS A 53 15.15 12.88 -4.51
N TYR A 54 15.37 13.15 -3.22
CA TYR A 54 14.31 13.33 -2.21
C TYR A 54 13.39 12.12 -2.00
N CYS A 55 13.80 10.94 -2.48
CA CYS A 55 13.05 9.70 -2.24
C CYS A 55 13.11 9.32 -0.77
N PHE A 56 11.97 8.93 -0.20
CA PHE A 56 11.88 8.27 1.08
C PHE A 56 11.78 6.76 0.88
N GLN A 57 12.52 6.00 1.67
CA GLN A 57 12.60 4.55 1.51
C GLN A 57 13.00 3.86 2.82
N LEU A 58 12.68 2.56 2.94
CA LEU A 58 13.24 1.75 4.01
C LEU A 58 14.75 1.56 3.82
N LEU A 59 15.48 1.55 4.93
CA LEU A 59 16.89 1.15 4.95
C LEU A 59 17.07 -0.36 5.07
N ASP A 60 16.12 -1.04 5.69
CA ASP A 60 16.22 -2.46 6.02
C ASP A 60 15.20 -3.23 5.19
N ILE A 61 15.70 -3.89 4.14
CA ILE A 61 14.84 -4.62 3.19
C ILE A 61 14.81 -6.09 3.59
N VAL A 62 13.64 -6.55 4.00
CA VAL A 62 13.38 -7.96 4.27
C VAL A 62 13.34 -8.73 2.95
N ASN A 63 13.88 -9.94 2.94
CA ASN A 63 13.93 -10.78 1.74
C ASN A 63 12.50 -11.02 1.21
N PRO A 64 12.20 -10.67 -0.07
CA PRO A 64 10.88 -10.86 -0.66
C PRO A 64 10.33 -12.29 -0.57
N LYS A 65 11.22 -13.30 -0.60
CA LYS A 65 10.82 -14.71 -0.41
C LYS A 65 10.24 -15.00 0.98
N ILE A 66 10.54 -14.16 1.96
CA ILE A 66 9.96 -14.25 3.31
C ILE A 66 8.64 -13.49 3.34
N LEU A 67 8.62 -12.26 2.80
CA LEU A 67 7.44 -11.38 2.80
C LEU A 67 6.27 -11.98 2.02
N PHE A 68 6.53 -12.55 0.84
CA PHE A 68 5.51 -13.03 -0.09
C PHE A 68 5.36 -14.56 -0.12
N LYS A 69 5.89 -15.26 0.89
CA LYS A 69 5.76 -16.73 1.00
C LYS A 69 4.29 -17.17 1.09
N ASN A 70 3.47 -16.43 1.83
CA ASN A 70 2.04 -16.64 1.98
C ASN A 70 1.35 -15.27 1.78
N TYR A 71 1.10 -14.92 0.52
CA TYR A 71 0.45 -13.65 0.21
C TYR A 71 -1.06 -13.78 0.41
N ASN A 72 -1.60 -12.98 1.33
CA ASN A 72 -2.99 -13.09 1.79
C ASN A 72 -3.83 -11.85 1.44
N TYR A 73 -3.34 -10.96 0.56
CA TYR A 73 -4.09 -9.80 0.15
C TYR A 73 -4.80 -10.04 -1.18
N GLU A 74 -6.11 -9.93 -1.16
CA GLU A 74 -6.99 -9.93 -2.32
C GLU A 74 -7.59 -8.53 -2.47
N SER A 75 -7.63 -8.01 -3.69
CA SER A 75 -8.28 -6.72 -3.96
C SER A 75 -9.76 -6.81 -3.61
N PRO A 76 -10.27 -5.95 -2.71
CA PRO A 76 -11.65 -6.02 -2.27
C PRO A 76 -12.63 -5.70 -3.42
N LYS A 77 -13.76 -6.40 -3.49
CA LYS A 77 -14.78 -6.22 -4.53
C LYS A 77 -15.36 -4.80 -4.59
N ASN A 78 -15.41 -4.09 -3.47
CA ASN A 78 -15.87 -2.70 -3.44
C ASN A 78 -14.93 -1.70 -4.14
N MET A 79 -13.76 -2.13 -4.64
CA MET A 79 -12.92 -1.33 -5.53
C MET A 79 -13.38 -1.36 -7.00
N GLU A 80 -14.40 -2.13 -7.34
CA GLU A 80 -14.81 -2.33 -8.73
C GLU A 80 -15.22 -1.01 -9.42
N GLU A 81 -15.99 -0.15 -8.74
CA GLU A 81 -16.40 1.15 -9.31
C GLU A 81 -15.19 2.09 -9.48
N HIS A 82 -14.27 2.14 -8.52
CA HIS A 82 -13.01 2.89 -8.65
C HIS A 82 -12.21 2.45 -9.87
N PHE A 83 -12.08 1.14 -10.10
CA PHE A 83 -11.36 0.61 -11.25
C PHE A 83 -12.11 0.81 -12.58
N LYS A 84 -13.42 0.81 -12.56
CA LYS A 84 -14.25 1.12 -13.73
C LYS A 84 -14.06 2.57 -14.18
N GLU A 85 -14.16 3.52 -13.26
CA GLU A 85 -13.88 4.94 -13.55
C GLU A 85 -12.44 5.13 -14.04
N TYR A 86 -11.48 4.43 -13.41
CA TYR A 86 -10.08 4.44 -13.81
C TYR A 86 -9.89 3.98 -15.26
N ALA A 87 -10.46 2.83 -15.63
CA ALA A 87 -10.33 2.28 -16.97
C ALA A 87 -11.00 3.18 -18.02
N GLN A 88 -12.25 3.60 -17.78
CA GLN A 88 -13.00 4.49 -18.69
C GLN A 88 -12.25 5.80 -18.93
N LYS A 89 -11.69 6.39 -17.87
CA LYS A 89 -10.92 7.62 -17.97
C LYS A 89 -9.68 7.45 -18.83
N ASN A 90 -8.92 6.38 -18.62
CA ASN A 90 -7.68 6.12 -19.37
C ASN A 90 -7.99 5.84 -20.86
N VAL A 91 -8.99 5.01 -21.15
CA VAL A 91 -9.42 4.74 -22.52
C VAL A 91 -9.74 6.04 -23.26
N LYS A 92 -10.57 6.90 -22.63
CA LYS A 92 -10.93 8.20 -23.22
C LYS A 92 -9.73 9.13 -23.33
N THR A 93 -8.88 9.21 -22.32
CA THR A 93 -7.75 10.16 -22.27
C THR A 93 -6.68 9.83 -23.30
N PHE A 94 -6.38 8.55 -23.48
CA PHE A 94 -5.31 8.08 -24.37
C PHE A 94 -5.82 7.69 -25.76
N GLY A 95 -7.14 7.63 -25.96
CA GLY A 95 -7.76 7.23 -27.21
C GLY A 95 -7.48 5.76 -27.52
N LEU A 96 -7.55 4.89 -26.49
CA LEU A 96 -7.30 3.45 -26.64
C LEU A 96 -8.49 2.76 -27.32
N ASP A 97 -8.21 1.76 -28.16
CA ASP A 97 -9.19 0.96 -28.87
C ASP A 97 -8.91 -0.55 -28.76
N ASP A 98 -9.68 -1.37 -29.47
CA ASP A 98 -9.64 -2.83 -29.44
C ASP A 98 -8.35 -3.44 -30.01
N THR A 99 -7.51 -2.65 -30.65
CA THR A 99 -6.18 -3.07 -31.13
C THR A 99 -5.08 -2.89 -30.08
N ASP A 100 -5.39 -2.18 -28.98
CA ASP A 100 -4.44 -1.82 -27.96
C ASP A 100 -4.33 -2.87 -26.85
N LEU A 101 -3.09 -3.15 -26.44
CA LEU A 101 -2.79 -4.01 -25.30
C LEU A 101 -2.61 -3.20 -24.02
N VAL A 102 -3.36 -3.58 -22.98
CA VAL A 102 -3.19 -3.08 -21.61
C VAL A 102 -2.52 -4.15 -20.75
N VAL A 103 -1.39 -3.81 -20.14
CA VAL A 103 -0.69 -4.70 -19.20
C VAL A 103 -0.74 -4.13 -17.80
N GLU A 104 -1.08 -4.96 -16.80
CA GLU A 104 -1.01 -4.56 -15.39
C GLU A 104 0.07 -5.35 -14.66
N ILE A 105 1.00 -4.62 -14.03
CA ILE A 105 2.06 -5.16 -13.17
C ILE A 105 1.49 -5.31 -11.76
N GLY A 106 1.57 -6.53 -11.18
CA GLY A 106 0.93 -6.86 -9.90
C GLY A 106 -0.58 -6.80 -9.99
N SER A 107 -1.13 -7.50 -11.00
CA SER A 107 -2.55 -7.41 -11.38
C SER A 107 -3.52 -7.97 -10.33
N ASN A 108 -3.02 -8.60 -9.27
CA ASN A 108 -3.82 -9.23 -8.23
C ASN A 108 -4.90 -10.14 -8.83
N THR A 109 -6.16 -10.05 -8.39
CA THR A 109 -7.28 -10.84 -8.90
C THR A 109 -7.81 -10.37 -10.27
N GLY A 110 -7.17 -9.39 -10.90
CA GLY A 110 -7.50 -8.88 -12.23
C GLY A 110 -8.67 -7.91 -12.29
N LEU A 111 -9.09 -7.31 -11.16
CA LEU A 111 -10.26 -6.42 -11.12
C LEU A 111 -10.15 -5.22 -12.07
N LEU A 112 -8.98 -4.59 -12.18
CA LEU A 112 -8.78 -3.46 -13.10
C LEU A 112 -8.76 -3.96 -14.56
N LEU A 113 -8.03 -5.05 -14.85
CA LEU A 113 -7.94 -5.60 -16.20
C LEU A 113 -9.31 -6.04 -16.72
N LYS A 114 -10.17 -6.58 -15.83
CA LYS A 114 -11.56 -6.90 -16.18
C LYS A 114 -12.32 -5.68 -16.69
N GLN A 115 -12.08 -4.49 -16.13
CA GLN A 115 -12.73 -3.26 -16.59
C GLN A 115 -12.26 -2.86 -18.00
N TYR A 116 -10.95 -3.00 -18.30
CA TYR A 116 -10.45 -2.77 -19.66
C TYR A 116 -10.98 -3.81 -20.65
N SER A 117 -11.02 -5.09 -20.27
CA SER A 117 -11.60 -6.16 -21.09
C SER A 117 -13.09 -5.92 -21.39
N ASN A 118 -13.86 -5.41 -20.40
CA ASN A 118 -15.27 -5.03 -20.61
C ASN A 118 -15.44 -3.85 -21.58
N LEU A 119 -14.39 -3.05 -21.80
CA LEU A 119 -14.34 -1.98 -22.79
C LEU A 119 -13.80 -2.45 -24.16
N GLY A 120 -13.53 -3.75 -24.33
CA GLY A 120 -13.10 -4.36 -25.59
C GLY A 120 -11.59 -4.41 -25.83
N LEU A 121 -10.76 -3.98 -24.86
CA LEU A 121 -9.31 -3.97 -25.03
C LEU A 121 -8.69 -5.35 -24.76
N ALA A 122 -7.56 -5.64 -25.41
CA ALA A 122 -6.70 -6.75 -25.04
C ALA A 122 -6.02 -6.49 -23.69
N THR A 123 -6.03 -7.49 -22.80
CA THR A 123 -5.50 -7.32 -21.43
C THR A 123 -4.57 -8.46 -21.04
N LEU A 124 -3.53 -8.15 -20.24
CA LEU A 124 -2.62 -9.17 -19.69
C LEU A 124 -2.14 -8.75 -18.31
N GLY A 125 -2.31 -9.62 -17.32
CA GLY A 125 -1.78 -9.43 -15.96
C GLY A 125 -0.41 -10.07 -15.77
N VAL A 126 0.38 -9.52 -14.85
CA VAL A 126 1.59 -10.17 -14.32
C VAL A 126 1.48 -10.16 -12.80
N GLU A 127 1.35 -11.36 -12.18
CA GLU A 127 1.12 -11.51 -10.74
C GLU A 127 1.96 -12.66 -10.17
N PRO A 128 2.91 -12.38 -9.24
CA PRO A 128 3.82 -13.43 -8.76
C PRO A 128 3.18 -14.42 -7.78
N ALA A 129 2.09 -14.06 -7.10
CA ALA A 129 1.45 -14.91 -6.11
C ALA A 129 0.56 -15.97 -6.77
N LYS A 130 0.97 -17.24 -6.71
CA LYS A 130 0.27 -18.36 -7.38
C LYS A 130 -1.20 -18.51 -7.01
N ASN A 131 -1.53 -18.32 -5.73
CA ASN A 131 -2.92 -18.38 -5.26
C ASN A 131 -3.76 -17.25 -5.82
N ILE A 132 -3.20 -16.06 -5.97
CA ILE A 132 -3.87 -14.86 -6.50
C ILE A 132 -4.02 -14.95 -8.02
N ALA A 133 -2.96 -15.35 -8.74
CA ALA A 133 -3.04 -15.58 -10.18
C ALA A 133 -4.09 -16.64 -10.57
N LYS A 134 -4.29 -17.65 -9.71
CA LYS A 134 -5.39 -18.63 -9.90
C LYS A 134 -6.78 -17.98 -9.76
N LEU A 135 -6.95 -17.02 -8.85
CA LEU A 135 -8.20 -16.26 -8.72
C LEU A 135 -8.42 -15.34 -9.94
N ALA A 136 -7.36 -14.71 -10.46
CA ALA A 136 -7.45 -13.92 -11.69
C ALA A 136 -7.94 -14.78 -12.88
N ALA A 137 -7.43 -16.01 -13.03
CA ALA A 137 -7.91 -16.95 -14.06
C ALA A 137 -9.40 -17.31 -13.87
N GLN A 138 -9.88 -17.47 -12.63
CA GLN A 138 -11.31 -17.68 -12.35
C GLN A 138 -12.16 -16.44 -12.74
N ASN A 139 -11.60 -15.24 -12.64
CA ASN A 139 -12.20 -13.99 -13.11
C ASN A 139 -12.07 -13.78 -14.62
N GLN A 140 -11.57 -14.77 -15.38
CA GLN A 140 -11.36 -14.71 -16.83
C GLN A 140 -10.36 -13.62 -17.24
N VAL A 141 -9.31 -13.42 -16.45
CA VAL A 141 -8.21 -12.47 -16.73
C VAL A 141 -6.94 -13.27 -17.01
N ASP A 142 -6.41 -13.12 -18.23
CA ASP A 142 -5.14 -13.72 -18.60
C ASP A 142 -4.01 -13.15 -17.76
N THR A 143 -3.26 -14.05 -17.09
CA THR A 143 -2.25 -13.63 -16.12
C THR A 143 -1.01 -14.52 -16.20
N ILE A 144 0.15 -13.90 -16.32
CA ILE A 144 1.45 -14.56 -16.18
C ILE A 144 1.80 -14.63 -14.70
N CYS A 145 1.93 -15.85 -14.15
CA CYS A 145 2.30 -16.06 -12.77
C CYS A 145 3.82 -15.98 -12.57
N ASP A 146 4.34 -14.75 -12.54
CA ASP A 146 5.76 -14.46 -12.36
C ASP A 146 5.96 -13.02 -11.85
N PHE A 147 7.18 -12.69 -11.39
CA PHE A 147 7.58 -11.32 -11.16
C PHE A 147 7.77 -10.57 -12.49
N PHE A 148 7.38 -9.30 -12.55
CA PHE A 148 7.65 -8.49 -13.73
C PHE A 148 9.13 -8.13 -13.80
N THR A 149 9.83 -8.72 -14.76
CA THR A 149 11.27 -8.52 -15.02
C THR A 149 11.50 -8.16 -16.49
N PRO A 150 12.70 -7.69 -16.87
CA PRO A 150 13.05 -7.50 -18.29
C PRO A 150 12.84 -8.73 -19.17
N GLU A 151 13.08 -9.93 -18.61
CA GLU A 151 12.89 -11.20 -19.32
C GLU A 151 11.41 -11.48 -19.57
N VAL A 152 10.56 -11.26 -18.57
CA VAL A 152 9.09 -11.40 -18.70
C VAL A 152 8.55 -10.35 -19.66
N ALA A 153 8.97 -9.09 -19.55
CA ALA A 153 8.60 -8.03 -20.49
C ALA A 153 8.99 -8.36 -21.94
N THR A 154 10.17 -8.95 -22.14
CA THR A 154 10.63 -9.40 -23.45
C THR A 154 9.76 -10.54 -24.03
N LYS A 155 9.37 -11.49 -23.17
CA LYS A 155 8.46 -12.58 -23.58
C LYS A 155 7.09 -12.02 -24.00
N ILE A 156 6.51 -11.15 -23.19
CA ILE A 156 5.23 -10.50 -23.49
C ILE A 156 5.32 -9.77 -24.83
N ARG A 157 6.33 -8.89 -24.99
CA ARG A 157 6.49 -8.13 -26.25
C ARG A 157 6.62 -9.01 -27.49
N LYS A 158 7.27 -10.17 -27.38
CA LYS A 158 7.40 -11.12 -28.49
C LYS A 158 6.10 -11.84 -28.82
N SER A 159 5.26 -12.13 -27.82
CA SER A 159 4.02 -12.90 -28.03
C SER A 159 2.81 -12.03 -28.36
N THR A 160 2.72 -10.82 -27.78
CA THR A 160 1.53 -9.96 -27.88
C THR A 160 1.79 -8.60 -28.52
N GLY A 161 3.05 -8.25 -28.77
CA GLY A 161 3.43 -6.91 -29.21
C GLY A 161 3.68 -5.94 -28.05
N PRO A 162 3.87 -4.63 -28.36
CA PRO A 162 4.05 -3.60 -27.36
C PRO A 162 2.75 -3.27 -26.62
N ALA A 163 2.85 -2.85 -25.37
CA ALA A 163 1.70 -2.37 -24.62
C ALA A 163 1.44 -0.88 -24.90
N ALA A 164 0.22 -0.53 -25.26
CA ALA A 164 -0.22 0.86 -25.39
C ALA A 164 -0.38 1.51 -24.00
N LEU A 165 -0.77 0.72 -22.99
CA LEU A 165 -0.89 1.15 -21.60
C LEU A 165 -0.28 0.12 -20.68
N ILE A 166 0.56 0.57 -19.73
CA ILE A 166 0.98 -0.23 -18.59
C ILE A 166 0.41 0.40 -17.33
N CYS A 167 -0.23 -0.40 -16.47
CA CYS A 167 -0.72 0.02 -15.16
C CYS A 167 0.11 -0.62 -14.05
N ALA A 168 0.34 0.12 -12.94
CA ALA A 168 1.03 -0.38 -11.76
C ALA A 168 0.45 0.27 -10.50
N ASN A 169 -0.48 -0.42 -9.82
CA ASN A 169 -1.25 0.16 -8.73
C ASN A 169 -0.85 -0.47 -7.40
N ASN A 170 -0.29 0.35 -6.49
CA ASN A 170 0.22 -0.08 -5.18
C ASN A 170 1.26 -1.23 -5.26
N VAL A 171 2.05 -1.27 -6.32
CA VAL A 171 3.07 -2.30 -6.58
C VAL A 171 4.47 -1.74 -6.46
N LEU A 172 4.70 -0.55 -7.02
CA LEU A 172 6.05 0.02 -7.11
C LEU A 172 6.66 0.36 -5.75
N CYS A 173 5.83 0.52 -4.72
CA CYS A 173 6.28 0.67 -3.34
C CYS A 173 6.84 -0.64 -2.72
N HIS A 174 6.49 -1.81 -3.27
CA HIS A 174 6.87 -3.13 -2.72
C HIS A 174 8.14 -3.73 -3.30
N THR A 175 8.77 -3.10 -4.29
CA THR A 175 9.84 -3.71 -5.06
C THR A 175 10.96 -2.76 -5.40
N SER A 176 12.10 -3.34 -5.85
CA SER A 176 13.17 -2.56 -6.47
C SER A 176 12.70 -2.01 -7.82
N LEU A 177 12.74 -0.69 -7.98
CA LEU A 177 12.22 -0.01 -9.18
C LEU A 177 13.08 -0.20 -10.43
N LYS A 178 14.38 -0.50 -10.28
CA LYS A 178 15.29 -0.63 -11.44
C LYS A 178 14.88 -1.75 -12.41
N PRO A 179 14.65 -2.99 -11.98
CA PRO A 179 14.18 -4.05 -12.91
C PRO A 179 12.83 -3.74 -13.52
N ILE A 180 11.91 -3.13 -12.75
CA ILE A 180 10.58 -2.77 -13.25
C ILE A 180 10.66 -1.75 -14.37
N ILE A 181 11.41 -0.66 -14.18
CA ILE A 181 11.53 0.40 -15.20
C ILE A 181 12.24 -0.11 -16.46
N ASP A 182 13.22 -1.02 -16.31
CA ASP A 182 13.90 -1.64 -17.45
C ASP A 182 12.93 -2.55 -18.24
N GLY A 183 12.07 -3.31 -17.55
CA GLY A 183 11.00 -4.08 -18.18
C GLY A 183 9.96 -3.19 -18.86
N ILE A 184 9.56 -2.08 -18.24
CA ILE A 184 8.65 -1.09 -18.85
C ILE A 184 9.24 -0.53 -20.14
N LYS A 185 10.54 -0.19 -20.16
CA LYS A 185 11.22 0.30 -21.37
C LYS A 185 11.17 -0.72 -22.54
N ILE A 186 11.20 -2.01 -22.21
CA ILE A 186 11.11 -3.08 -23.20
C ILE A 186 9.67 -3.21 -23.74
N LEU A 187 8.69 -3.16 -22.85
CA LEU A 187 7.31 -3.53 -23.18
C LEU A 187 6.48 -2.37 -23.70
N LEU A 188 6.66 -1.16 -23.16
CA LEU A 188 5.84 -0.01 -23.51
C LEU A 188 6.03 0.39 -24.99
N ASP A 189 4.92 0.65 -25.68
CA ASP A 189 4.94 1.22 -27.01
C ASP A 189 5.63 2.59 -27.01
N LYS A 190 6.20 2.98 -28.16
CA LYS A 190 6.84 4.31 -28.34
C LYS A 190 5.87 5.48 -28.07
N ASP A 191 4.59 5.27 -28.30
CA ASP A 191 3.50 6.22 -28.10
C ASP A 191 2.68 5.89 -26.83
N GLY A 192 3.05 4.82 -26.12
CA GLY A 192 2.33 4.28 -24.97
C GLY A 192 2.50 5.11 -23.69
N TYR A 193 1.70 4.73 -22.71
CA TYR A 193 1.61 5.40 -21.40
C TYR A 193 1.80 4.41 -20.26
N LEU A 194 2.41 4.90 -19.18
CA LEU A 194 2.44 4.22 -17.88
C LEU A 194 1.55 5.01 -16.92
N VAL A 195 0.66 4.31 -16.23
CA VAL A 195 -0.16 4.90 -15.15
C VAL A 195 0.17 4.18 -13.85
N GLN A 196 0.55 4.95 -12.85
CA GLN A 196 0.93 4.46 -11.52
C GLN A 196 0.02 5.08 -10.48
N GLU A 197 -0.59 4.24 -9.61
CA GLU A 197 -1.32 4.71 -8.43
C GLU A 197 -0.63 4.20 -7.16
N ASN A 198 -0.38 5.09 -6.20
CA ASN A 198 0.22 4.76 -4.90
C ASN A 198 -0.24 5.72 -3.81
N ALA A 199 -0.11 5.29 -2.54
CA ALA A 199 -0.26 6.18 -1.40
C ALA A 199 0.70 7.38 -1.53
N TYR A 200 0.17 8.58 -1.22
CA TYR A 200 0.92 9.84 -1.32
C TYR A 200 1.61 10.15 0.01
N TRP A 201 2.94 10.15 0.02
CA TRP A 201 3.72 10.28 1.24
C TRP A 201 3.40 11.53 2.06
N PRO A 202 3.29 12.74 1.48
CA PRO A 202 2.87 13.92 2.23
C PRO A 202 1.53 13.74 2.93
N LYS A 203 0.55 13.11 2.25
CA LYS A 203 -0.78 12.87 2.83
C LYS A 203 -0.74 11.81 3.94
N THR A 204 0.08 10.78 3.77
CA THR A 204 0.34 9.77 4.82
C THR A 204 0.80 10.42 6.13
N LEU A 205 1.74 11.38 6.05
CA LEU A 205 2.26 12.10 7.22
C LEU A 205 1.25 13.10 7.80
N GLU A 206 0.48 13.78 6.94
CA GLU A 206 -0.59 14.69 7.35
C GLU A 206 -1.68 13.96 8.14
N MET A 207 -2.07 12.78 7.65
CA MET A 207 -3.13 11.96 8.27
C MET A 207 -2.64 11.11 9.44
N ASN A 208 -1.36 11.21 9.83
CA ASN A 208 -0.72 10.32 10.81
C ASN A 208 -0.92 8.82 10.49
N ASP A 209 -1.00 8.46 9.21
CA ASP A 209 -1.29 7.09 8.76
C ASP A 209 -0.04 6.20 8.86
N LEU A 210 0.29 5.76 10.07
CA LEU A 210 1.37 4.78 10.32
C LEU A 210 1.15 3.48 9.58
N GLY A 211 -0.07 3.19 9.14
CA GLY A 211 -0.41 1.98 8.41
C GLY A 211 0.26 1.86 7.04
N GLN A 212 0.80 2.95 6.50
CA GLN A 212 1.59 2.90 5.27
C GLN A 212 3.05 2.51 5.51
N ILE A 213 3.51 2.50 6.78
CA ILE A 213 4.92 2.25 7.13
C ILE A 213 5.05 0.84 7.69
N TYR A 214 5.52 -0.10 6.86
CA TYR A 214 5.80 -1.49 7.26
C TYR A 214 6.75 -2.16 6.26
N SER A 215 7.28 -3.32 6.62
CA SER A 215 8.40 -3.96 5.92
C SER A 215 8.15 -4.29 4.44
N GLU A 216 6.89 -4.32 3.99
CA GLU A 216 6.56 -4.57 2.59
C GLU A 216 6.62 -3.30 1.73
N HIS A 217 6.46 -2.10 2.32
CA HIS A 217 6.53 -0.82 1.61
C HIS A 217 7.97 -0.29 1.60
N GLN A 218 8.73 -0.62 0.56
CA GLN A 218 10.15 -0.25 0.46
C GLN A 218 10.38 1.22 0.12
N THR A 219 9.43 1.86 -0.60
CA THR A 219 9.55 3.27 -1.03
C THR A 219 8.27 4.05 -0.75
N TYR A 220 8.45 5.33 -0.41
CA TYR A 220 7.36 6.28 -0.12
C TYR A 220 7.45 7.43 -1.10
N ALA A 221 6.48 7.53 -1.99
CA ALA A 221 6.55 8.39 -3.15
C ALA A 221 6.09 9.83 -2.86
N THR A 222 6.90 10.78 -3.32
CA THR A 222 6.52 12.17 -3.59
C THR A 222 6.52 12.41 -5.10
N ILE A 223 5.81 13.41 -5.58
CA ILE A 223 5.81 13.74 -7.02
C ILE A 223 7.19 14.27 -7.43
N THR A 224 7.89 14.98 -6.55
CA THR A 224 9.29 15.40 -6.74
C THR A 224 10.21 14.23 -7.03
N SER A 225 10.18 13.19 -6.16
CA SER A 225 11.06 12.02 -6.31
C SER A 225 10.73 11.19 -7.55
N LEU A 226 9.45 11.03 -7.86
CA LEU A 226 9.01 10.30 -9.06
C LEU A 226 9.34 11.05 -10.35
N SER A 227 9.13 12.37 -10.39
CA SER A 227 9.49 13.19 -11.54
C SER A 227 10.98 13.07 -11.86
N THR A 228 11.84 13.14 -10.84
CA THR A 228 13.28 12.94 -10.95
C THR A 228 13.62 11.53 -11.45
N PHE A 229 12.97 10.49 -10.88
CA PHE A 229 13.21 9.10 -11.27
C PHE A 229 12.84 8.84 -12.72
N TYR A 230 11.63 9.25 -13.14
CA TYR A 230 11.17 9.04 -14.50
C TYR A 230 12.02 9.82 -15.52
N ALA A 231 12.40 11.07 -15.22
CA ALA A 231 13.26 11.86 -16.08
C ALA A 231 14.62 11.20 -16.33
N LYS A 232 15.27 10.67 -15.28
CA LYS A 232 16.53 9.91 -15.40
C LYS A 232 16.42 8.65 -16.24
N ASN A 233 15.20 8.11 -16.38
CA ASN A 233 14.95 6.89 -17.13
C ASN A 233 14.40 7.12 -18.53
N GLY A 234 14.38 8.36 -19.04
CA GLY A 234 13.92 8.69 -20.39
C GLY A 234 12.40 8.86 -20.49
N PHE A 235 11.71 9.00 -19.39
CA PHE A 235 10.28 9.26 -19.30
C PHE A 235 9.99 10.67 -18.81
N LYS A 236 8.74 11.09 -18.93
CA LYS A 236 8.22 12.33 -18.35
C LYS A 236 6.91 12.06 -17.60
N LEU A 237 6.89 12.36 -16.31
CA LEU A 237 5.65 12.48 -15.55
C LEU A 237 4.98 13.76 -16.01
N PHE A 238 3.82 13.66 -16.69
CA PHE A 238 3.20 14.81 -17.37
C PHE A 238 1.88 15.25 -16.75
N ASP A 239 1.29 14.41 -15.89
CA ASP A 239 0.06 14.70 -15.17
C ASP A 239 0.01 13.93 -13.85
N VAL A 240 -0.72 14.44 -12.87
CA VAL A 240 -1.01 13.79 -11.60
C VAL A 240 -2.40 14.11 -11.12
N GLU A 241 -3.09 13.13 -10.55
CA GLU A 241 -4.39 13.27 -9.91
C GLU A 241 -4.31 12.70 -8.50
N PHE A 242 -5.10 13.28 -7.60
CA PHE A 242 -5.21 12.80 -6.22
C PHE A 242 -6.59 12.20 -5.98
N ASN A 243 -6.65 11.15 -5.17
CA ASN A 243 -7.88 10.48 -4.79
C ASN A 243 -7.82 10.07 -3.30
N ASN A 244 -8.97 9.61 -2.78
CA ASN A 244 -9.10 9.24 -1.36
C ASN A 244 -8.73 7.78 -1.06
N MET A 245 -8.24 7.02 -2.04
CA MET A 245 -7.80 5.66 -1.81
C MET A 245 -6.65 5.65 -0.79
N HIS A 246 -6.67 4.67 0.12
CA HIS A 246 -5.63 4.51 1.13
C HIS A 246 -5.35 5.77 1.97
N ASN A 247 -6.40 6.53 2.34
CA ASN A 247 -6.33 7.81 3.05
C ASN A 247 -5.61 8.93 2.28
N GLY A 248 -5.50 8.79 0.98
CA GLY A 248 -4.90 9.75 0.08
C GLY A 248 -3.82 9.12 -0.80
N SER A 249 -4.18 8.90 -2.05
CA SER A 249 -3.31 8.38 -3.10
C SER A 249 -3.16 9.39 -4.22
N PHE A 250 -2.11 9.24 -5.00
CA PHE A 250 -1.95 9.90 -6.28
C PHE A 250 -2.05 8.87 -7.42
N ARG A 251 -2.48 9.33 -8.58
CA ARG A 251 -2.36 8.64 -9.85
C ARG A 251 -1.47 9.48 -10.75
N ALA A 252 -0.28 8.98 -11.05
CA ALA A 252 0.69 9.62 -11.91
C ALA A 252 0.58 9.07 -13.33
N TYR A 253 0.66 9.96 -14.31
CA TYR A 253 0.59 9.69 -15.73
C TYR A 253 1.95 9.97 -16.36
N ILE A 254 2.54 8.94 -16.94
CA ILE A 254 3.93 8.94 -17.41
C ILE A 254 3.94 8.55 -18.89
N LYS A 255 4.82 9.16 -19.67
CA LYS A 255 5.06 8.88 -21.08
C LYS A 255 6.56 8.92 -21.38
N TRP A 256 6.94 8.43 -22.54
CA TRP A 256 8.28 8.69 -23.05
C TRP A 256 8.55 10.20 -23.14
N ALA A 257 9.76 10.63 -22.80
CA ALA A 257 10.11 12.05 -22.81
C ALA A 257 9.96 12.73 -24.18
N ASN A 258 10.17 11.95 -25.25
CA ASN A 258 10.03 12.38 -26.67
C ASN A 258 8.60 12.23 -27.22
N ASN A 259 7.66 11.61 -26.49
CA ASN A 259 6.26 11.53 -26.90
C ASN A 259 5.60 12.91 -26.77
N LYS A 260 5.07 13.45 -27.89
CA LYS A 260 4.48 14.80 -27.97
C LYS A 260 2.93 14.79 -27.92
N LYS A 261 2.29 13.60 -27.90
CA LYS A 261 0.82 13.50 -28.00
C LYS A 261 0.07 14.16 -26.84
N MET A 262 0.61 14.02 -25.60
CA MET A 262 -0.01 14.63 -24.42
C MET A 262 0.78 15.83 -23.94
N LYS A 263 0.06 16.91 -23.56
CA LYS A 263 0.69 18.10 -23.00
C LYS A 263 1.07 17.86 -21.54
N PHE A 264 2.14 18.52 -21.10
CA PHE A 264 2.50 18.61 -19.69
C PHE A 264 1.48 19.49 -18.98
N LYS A 265 1.04 19.06 -17.80
CA LYS A 265 0.08 19.82 -16.98
C LYS A 265 0.76 20.49 -15.80
N ASP A 266 0.41 21.71 -15.54
CA ASP A 266 0.99 22.56 -14.49
C ASP A 266 0.82 21.97 -13.08
N VAL A 267 -0.23 21.17 -12.86
CA VAL A 267 -0.47 20.47 -11.59
C VAL A 267 0.76 19.67 -11.09
N VAL A 268 1.61 19.19 -11.99
CA VAL A 268 2.85 18.49 -11.60
C VAL A 268 3.83 19.46 -10.95
N LEU A 269 4.06 20.62 -11.56
CA LEU A 269 4.95 21.66 -11.00
C LEU A 269 4.36 22.26 -9.73
N ASP A 270 3.07 22.54 -9.71
CA ASP A 270 2.36 23.04 -8.53
C ASP A 270 2.50 22.08 -7.34
N THR A 271 2.42 20.77 -7.62
CA THR A 271 2.62 19.75 -6.58
C THR A 271 4.05 19.71 -6.08
N ILE A 272 5.04 19.74 -6.98
CA ILE A 272 6.46 19.81 -6.61
C ILE A 272 6.75 21.02 -5.75
N ASN A 273 6.23 22.19 -6.12
CA ASN A 273 6.37 23.42 -5.34
C ASN A 273 5.72 23.28 -3.95
N LYS A 274 4.49 22.76 -3.87
CA LYS A 274 3.81 22.49 -2.59
C LYS A 274 4.57 21.53 -1.70
N GLU A 275 5.16 20.47 -2.26
CA GLU A 275 6.02 19.55 -1.51
C GLU A 275 7.24 20.27 -0.94
N SER A 276 7.90 21.12 -1.73
CA SER A 276 9.03 21.94 -1.30
C SER A 276 8.64 22.91 -0.19
N ASP A 277 7.57 23.67 -0.39
CA ASP A 277 7.13 24.74 0.52
C ASP A 277 6.61 24.17 1.85
N SER A 278 6.08 22.95 1.84
CA SER A 278 5.61 22.26 3.05
C SER A 278 6.72 21.93 4.05
N GLY A 279 7.98 21.97 3.62
CA GLY A 279 9.13 21.56 4.44
C GLY A 279 9.27 20.04 4.60
N ILE A 280 8.52 19.22 3.85
CA ILE A 280 8.53 17.75 3.97
C ILE A 280 9.93 17.14 3.74
N PHE A 281 10.83 17.85 3.09
CA PHE A 281 12.19 17.38 2.88
C PHE A 281 13.15 17.74 4.01
N ASN A 282 12.68 18.46 5.05
CA ASN A 282 13.47 18.88 6.21
C ASN A 282 13.27 17.92 7.38
N LYS A 283 14.32 17.72 8.19
CA LYS A 283 14.27 16.80 9.34
C LYS A 283 13.27 17.27 10.41
N GLU A 284 13.14 18.57 10.58
CA GLU A 284 12.24 19.22 11.55
C GLU A 284 10.78 18.82 11.32
N TYR A 285 10.34 18.68 10.07
CA TYR A 285 9.00 18.20 9.73
C TYR A 285 8.71 16.82 10.35
N TYR A 286 9.71 15.94 10.36
CA TYR A 286 9.61 14.58 10.90
C TYR A 286 9.70 14.55 12.42
N ASN A 287 10.45 15.47 13.02
CA ASN A 287 10.46 15.66 14.47
C ASN A 287 9.06 16.10 14.96
N ASP A 288 8.42 17.02 14.23
CA ASP A 288 7.05 17.46 14.50
C ASP A 288 6.03 16.34 14.27
N PHE A 289 6.19 15.56 13.21
CA PHE A 289 5.36 14.37 12.98
C PHE A 289 5.46 13.38 14.13
N MET A 290 6.66 13.04 14.59
CA MET A 290 6.85 12.14 15.73
C MET A 290 6.27 12.71 17.02
N ARG A 291 6.36 14.02 17.24
CA ARG A 291 5.73 14.69 18.39
C ARG A 291 4.21 14.55 18.35
N ARG A 292 3.57 14.79 17.20
CA ARG A 292 2.12 14.58 17.03
C ARG A 292 1.71 13.12 17.28
N LEU A 293 2.48 12.17 16.79
CA LEU A 293 2.22 10.74 17.03
C LEU A 293 2.32 10.36 18.50
N ASN A 294 3.34 10.86 19.22
CA ASN A 294 3.51 10.59 20.64
C ASN A 294 2.35 11.22 21.45
N ASN A 295 1.95 12.45 21.14
CA ASN A 295 0.78 13.07 21.79
C ASN A 295 -0.50 12.26 21.54
N THR A 296 -0.69 11.77 20.32
CA THR A 296 -1.83 10.89 19.97
C THR A 296 -1.77 9.58 20.74
N LYS A 297 -0.58 8.97 20.86
CA LYS A 297 -0.34 7.76 21.65
C LYS A 297 -0.75 7.96 23.11
N ASP A 298 -0.24 9.01 23.75
CA ASP A 298 -0.50 9.28 25.17
C ASP A 298 -1.99 9.49 25.41
N TYR A 299 -2.66 10.23 24.53
CA TYR A 299 -4.11 10.45 24.60
C TYR A 299 -4.90 9.13 24.44
N ILE A 300 -4.57 8.32 23.44
CA ILE A 300 -5.23 7.02 23.21
C ILE A 300 -5.04 6.11 24.43
N LEU A 301 -3.81 6.00 24.94
CA LEU A 301 -3.49 5.14 26.08
C LEU A 301 -4.22 5.60 27.35
N GLU A 302 -4.32 6.90 27.60
CA GLU A 302 -5.11 7.44 28.73
C GLU A 302 -6.56 6.95 28.64
N LYS A 303 -7.23 7.14 27.48
CA LYS A 303 -8.63 6.73 27.29
C LYS A 303 -8.84 5.22 27.46
N LEU A 304 -8.00 4.42 26.81
CA LEU A 304 -8.14 2.96 26.85
C LEU A 304 -7.80 2.37 28.23
N ARG A 305 -6.86 2.97 28.98
CA ARG A 305 -6.56 2.55 30.36
C ARG A 305 -7.72 2.81 31.31
N VAL A 306 -8.47 3.90 31.14
CA VAL A 306 -9.71 4.16 31.89
C VAL A 306 -10.73 3.05 31.63
N ILE A 307 -10.93 2.66 30.39
CA ILE A 307 -11.83 1.56 30.00
C ILE A 307 -11.38 0.25 30.68
N LYS A 308 -10.11 -0.10 30.60
CA LYS A 308 -9.57 -1.30 31.27
C LYS A 308 -9.66 -1.24 32.79
N GLY A 309 -9.46 -0.06 33.39
CA GLY A 309 -9.62 0.17 34.83
C GLY A 309 -11.04 -0.11 35.32
N ASN A 310 -12.04 0.10 34.48
CA ASN A 310 -13.43 -0.23 34.73
C ASN A 310 -13.74 -1.72 34.44
N LYS A 311 -12.73 -2.56 34.23
CA LYS A 311 -12.85 -4.00 33.87
C LYS A 311 -13.63 -4.26 32.59
N GLN A 312 -13.68 -3.27 31.68
CA GLN A 312 -14.34 -3.38 30.39
C GLN A 312 -13.39 -4.01 29.36
N ARG A 313 -13.98 -4.75 28.45
CA ARG A 313 -13.24 -5.47 27.40
C ARG A 313 -13.07 -4.64 26.14
N ILE A 314 -11.91 -4.77 25.50
CA ILE A 314 -11.58 -4.06 24.27
C ILE A 314 -11.17 -5.07 23.19
N GLY A 315 -11.86 -5.06 22.06
CA GLY A 315 -11.50 -5.84 20.88
C GLY A 315 -10.97 -4.98 19.74
N LEU A 316 -10.40 -5.63 18.72
CA LEU A 316 -10.00 -5.03 17.45
C LEU A 316 -10.81 -5.68 16.32
N TYR A 317 -11.52 -4.93 15.49
CA TYR A 317 -12.21 -5.46 14.31
C TYR A 317 -11.46 -5.09 13.02
N GLY A 318 -11.05 -6.13 12.29
CA GLY A 318 -10.18 -6.05 11.12
C GLY A 318 -8.70 -6.02 11.51
N TYR A 319 -7.95 -7.00 11.02
CA TYR A 319 -6.49 -7.06 11.16
C TYR A 319 -5.81 -7.06 9.78
N PRO A 320 -5.89 -5.97 9.00
CA PRO A 320 -5.05 -5.79 7.82
C PRO A 320 -3.59 -5.53 8.25
N ALA A 321 -2.62 -5.79 7.36
CA ALA A 321 -1.20 -5.50 7.66
C ALA A 321 -0.95 -4.05 8.12
N LYS A 322 -1.75 -3.12 7.62
CA LYS A 322 -1.67 -1.69 7.93
C LYS A 322 -1.93 -1.32 9.39
N ILE A 323 -2.69 -2.13 10.13
CA ILE A 323 -2.93 -1.84 11.57
C ILE A 323 -1.76 -2.26 12.46
N PHE A 324 -0.83 -3.05 11.95
CA PHE A 324 0.22 -3.64 12.78
C PHE A 324 1.13 -2.59 13.44
N LEU A 325 1.70 -1.66 12.65
CA LEU A 325 2.55 -0.62 13.23
C LEU A 325 1.78 0.31 14.17
N PRO A 326 0.58 0.83 13.83
CA PRO A 326 -0.25 1.57 14.79
C PRO A 326 -0.50 0.80 16.10
N LEU A 327 -0.82 -0.48 16.01
CA LEU A 327 -1.07 -1.34 17.16
C LEU A 327 0.16 -1.39 18.11
N ARG A 328 1.34 -1.62 17.56
CA ARG A 328 2.60 -1.70 18.31
C ARG A 328 3.08 -0.34 18.81
N PHE A 329 3.07 0.68 17.94
CA PHE A 329 3.55 2.02 18.27
C PHE A 329 2.71 2.67 19.38
N PHE A 330 1.39 2.52 19.32
CA PHE A 330 0.49 3.05 20.35
C PHE A 330 0.38 2.15 21.58
N GLY A 331 1.01 0.95 21.58
CA GLY A 331 0.97 0.03 22.72
C GLY A 331 -0.40 -0.62 22.95
N LEU A 332 -1.23 -0.69 21.90
CA LEU A 332 -2.58 -1.24 21.98
C LEU A 332 -2.57 -2.75 22.18
N ASP A 333 -1.54 -3.42 21.72
CA ASP A 333 -1.31 -4.86 21.86
C ASP A 333 -1.28 -5.34 23.32
N THR A 334 -1.06 -4.44 24.28
CA THR A 334 -1.12 -4.74 25.72
C THR A 334 -2.50 -4.57 26.32
N LEU A 335 -3.45 -3.96 25.61
CA LEU A 335 -4.79 -3.59 26.10
C LEU A 335 -5.92 -4.38 25.44
N LEU A 336 -5.66 -4.98 24.27
CA LEU A 336 -6.65 -5.75 23.54
C LEU A 336 -6.85 -7.14 24.13
N ASP A 337 -8.10 -7.57 24.23
CA ASP A 337 -8.46 -8.91 24.68
C ASP A 337 -8.48 -9.93 23.52
N PHE A 338 -8.82 -9.49 22.31
CA PHE A 338 -8.81 -10.30 21.08
C PHE A 338 -8.93 -9.41 19.84
N ALA A 339 -8.73 -10.01 18.67
CA ALA A 339 -9.04 -9.40 17.38
C ALA A 339 -10.13 -10.20 16.65
N VAL A 340 -10.78 -9.58 15.67
CA VAL A 340 -11.77 -10.20 14.76
C VAL A 340 -11.34 -9.90 13.33
N ASP A 341 -11.41 -10.88 12.43
CA ASP A 341 -11.21 -10.66 11.00
C ASP A 341 -12.17 -11.56 10.21
N ASP A 342 -12.66 -11.06 9.08
CA ASP A 342 -13.58 -11.80 8.20
C ASP A 342 -12.86 -12.82 7.29
N SER A 343 -11.52 -12.74 7.20
CA SER A 343 -10.71 -13.63 6.37
C SER A 343 -10.52 -14.99 7.04
N ALA A 344 -11.01 -16.05 6.41
CA ALA A 344 -10.80 -17.43 6.87
C ALA A 344 -9.30 -17.80 7.04
N LEU A 345 -8.41 -17.17 6.29
CA LEU A 345 -6.96 -17.40 6.35
C LEU A 345 -6.31 -16.95 7.66
N LYS A 346 -6.99 -16.08 8.42
CA LYS A 346 -6.47 -15.49 9.66
C LYS A 346 -7.11 -16.08 10.92
N LEU A 347 -8.26 -16.77 10.79
CA LEU A 347 -9.02 -17.25 11.94
C LEU A 347 -8.19 -18.18 12.83
N HIS A 348 -8.38 -17.99 14.13
CA HIS A 348 -7.74 -18.74 15.22
C HIS A 348 -6.22 -18.63 15.29
N LYS A 349 -5.62 -17.78 14.45
CA LYS A 349 -4.20 -17.42 14.54
C LYS A 349 -4.00 -16.28 15.53
N TYR A 350 -2.74 -16.02 15.85
CA TYR A 350 -2.32 -14.99 16.78
C TYR A 350 -1.57 -13.88 16.07
N ILE A 351 -1.77 -12.64 16.51
CA ILE A 351 -1.02 -11.48 16.04
C ILE A 351 0.46 -11.66 16.42
N PRO A 352 1.41 -11.49 15.50
CA PRO A 352 2.82 -11.75 15.74
C PRO A 352 3.37 -11.02 16.98
N GLY A 353 4.08 -11.77 17.84
CA GLY A 353 4.67 -11.23 19.06
C GLY A 353 3.66 -10.89 20.18
N THR A 354 2.45 -11.44 20.12
CA THR A 354 1.39 -11.22 21.13
C THR A 354 0.65 -12.51 21.48
N ALA A 355 -0.22 -12.44 22.50
CA ALA A 355 -1.19 -13.48 22.82
C ALA A 355 -2.60 -13.17 22.24
N ILE A 356 -2.73 -12.16 21.39
CA ILE A 356 -4.03 -11.72 20.83
C ILE A 356 -4.46 -12.70 19.74
N GLN A 357 -5.53 -13.44 19.99
CA GLN A 357 -6.12 -14.36 19.01
C GLN A 357 -7.06 -13.64 18.07
N ILE A 358 -7.03 -13.99 16.80
CA ILE A 358 -7.96 -13.54 15.77
C ILE A 358 -9.16 -14.50 15.74
N LYS A 359 -10.33 -13.99 16.11
CA LYS A 359 -11.60 -14.71 16.19
C LYS A 359 -12.44 -14.47 14.95
N SER A 360 -13.41 -15.36 14.74
CA SER A 360 -14.43 -15.18 13.72
C SER A 360 -15.45 -14.12 14.12
N ARG A 361 -16.18 -13.59 13.13
CA ARG A 361 -17.33 -12.73 13.39
C ARG A 361 -18.42 -13.43 14.21
N GLU A 362 -18.63 -14.74 14.02
CA GLU A 362 -19.62 -15.51 14.80
C GLU A 362 -19.29 -15.56 16.29
N GLU A 363 -17.99 -15.76 16.63
CA GLU A 363 -17.52 -15.73 18.02
C GLU A 363 -17.70 -14.34 18.63
N PHE A 364 -17.40 -13.28 17.87
CA PHE A 364 -17.64 -11.90 18.30
C PHE A 364 -19.13 -11.65 18.58
N LEU A 365 -20.03 -12.08 17.70
CA LEU A 365 -21.48 -11.90 17.88
C LEU A 365 -22.03 -12.62 19.12
N LYS A 366 -21.44 -13.75 19.50
CA LYS A 366 -21.83 -14.51 20.70
C LYS A 366 -21.37 -13.84 22.00
N ASN A 367 -20.24 -13.16 21.98
CA ASN A 367 -19.65 -12.54 23.17
C ASN A 367 -18.92 -11.24 22.81
N PRO A 368 -19.68 -10.17 22.47
CA PRO A 368 -19.08 -8.88 22.11
C PRO A 368 -18.35 -8.23 23.28
N PRO A 369 -17.30 -7.45 23.03
CA PRO A 369 -16.66 -6.64 24.06
C PRO A 369 -17.45 -5.35 24.29
N ASP A 370 -17.14 -4.64 25.36
CA ASP A 370 -17.72 -3.31 25.62
C ASP A 370 -17.31 -2.29 24.56
N TYR A 371 -16.05 -2.37 24.13
CA TYR A 371 -15.46 -1.48 23.12
C TYR A 371 -14.78 -2.26 21.99
N MET A 372 -14.93 -1.76 20.77
CA MET A 372 -14.33 -2.34 19.58
C MET A 372 -13.56 -1.28 18.79
N ILE A 373 -12.26 -1.42 18.71
CA ILE A 373 -11.40 -0.59 17.85
C ILE A 373 -11.53 -1.05 16.40
N ILE A 374 -11.75 -0.13 15.48
CA ILE A 374 -11.79 -0.42 14.03
C ILE A 374 -10.35 -0.41 13.50
N GLY A 375 -9.82 -1.59 13.18
CA GLY A 375 -8.49 -1.76 12.61
C GLY A 375 -8.44 -1.53 11.09
N ALA A 376 -9.57 -1.76 10.42
CA ALA A 376 -9.72 -1.53 8.97
C ALA A 376 -10.48 -0.20 8.73
N ALA A 377 -9.85 0.94 9.06
CA ALA A 377 -10.50 2.25 9.08
C ALA A 377 -11.19 2.64 7.76
N ASN A 378 -10.66 2.22 6.61
CA ASN A 378 -11.28 2.47 5.29
C ASN A 378 -12.64 1.78 5.11
N TYR A 379 -12.99 0.83 5.98
CA TYR A 379 -14.24 0.06 5.95
C TYR A 379 -15.08 0.29 7.21
N ALA A 380 -14.82 1.37 7.94
CA ALA A 380 -15.46 1.65 9.22
C ALA A 380 -17.00 1.63 9.13
N GLU A 381 -17.56 2.34 8.16
CA GLU A 381 -19.02 2.40 7.94
C GLU A 381 -19.61 1.03 7.63
N ASP A 382 -18.97 0.25 6.74
CA ASP A 382 -19.41 -1.09 6.37
C ASP A 382 -19.35 -2.04 7.57
N ILE A 383 -18.27 -1.96 8.37
CA ILE A 383 -18.09 -2.76 9.58
C ILE A 383 -19.20 -2.46 10.59
N ILE A 384 -19.45 -1.18 10.87
CA ILE A 384 -20.47 -0.74 11.81
C ILE A 384 -21.87 -1.18 11.31
N LYS A 385 -22.20 -0.89 10.07
CA LYS A 385 -23.47 -1.27 9.43
C LYS A 385 -23.72 -2.78 9.48
N LYS A 386 -22.70 -3.58 9.17
CA LYS A 386 -22.76 -5.04 9.23
C LYS A 386 -23.04 -5.57 10.65
N ASN A 387 -22.67 -4.82 11.68
CA ASN A 387 -22.72 -5.20 13.09
C ASN A 387 -23.65 -4.33 13.94
N GLN A 388 -24.54 -3.56 13.35
CA GLN A 388 -25.42 -2.57 14.03
C GLN A 388 -26.31 -3.15 15.16
N LYS A 389 -26.52 -4.48 15.19
CA LYS A 389 -27.29 -5.16 16.25
C LYS A 389 -26.45 -5.53 17.48
N VAL A 390 -25.15 -5.33 17.42
CA VAL A 390 -24.22 -5.68 18.52
C VAL A 390 -24.10 -4.50 19.47
N LYS A 391 -24.28 -4.77 20.76
CA LYS A 391 -24.04 -3.78 21.80
C LYS A 391 -22.55 -3.68 22.07
N THR A 392 -21.85 -2.82 21.37
CA THR A 392 -20.45 -2.46 21.58
C THR A 392 -20.25 -1.01 21.17
N GLN A 393 -19.38 -0.30 21.88
CA GLN A 393 -19.00 1.05 21.50
C GLN A 393 -17.85 0.99 20.50
N TRP A 394 -18.03 1.58 19.33
CA TRP A 394 -17.01 1.60 18.29
C TRP A 394 -15.99 2.72 18.51
N ILE A 395 -14.72 2.43 18.25
CA ILE A 395 -13.61 3.39 18.38
C ILE A 395 -12.81 3.42 17.09
N THR A 396 -12.53 4.61 16.56
CA THR A 396 -11.41 4.83 15.63
C THR A 396 -10.22 5.42 16.37
N ILE A 397 -9.00 5.06 15.97
CA ILE A 397 -7.76 5.56 16.58
C ILE A 397 -6.96 6.46 15.63
N LEU A 398 -7.20 6.35 14.33
CA LEU A 398 -6.57 7.14 13.29
C LEU A 398 -7.65 7.71 12.35
N PRO A 399 -7.47 8.92 11.83
CA PRO A 399 -6.40 9.89 12.12
C PRO A 399 -6.48 10.49 13.53
N SER A 400 -7.56 10.24 14.25
CA SER A 400 -7.79 10.67 15.63
C SER A 400 -8.67 9.68 16.39
N PHE A 401 -8.48 9.63 17.70
CA PHE A 401 -9.38 8.86 18.57
C PHE A 401 -10.79 9.44 18.55
N LYS A 402 -11.77 8.62 18.21
CA LYS A 402 -13.20 9.00 18.26
C LYS A 402 -14.02 7.80 18.73
N LEU A 403 -14.99 8.08 19.61
CA LEU A 403 -16.10 7.17 19.84
C LEU A 403 -17.13 7.39 18.73
N ILE A 404 -17.65 6.32 18.17
CA ILE A 404 -18.67 6.35 17.13
C ILE A 404 -19.94 5.76 17.74
N ASP A 405 -21.00 6.55 17.75
CA ASP A 405 -22.30 6.17 18.27
C ASP A 405 -23.06 5.25 17.32
#